data_e2deab773077bc4a4c46f8116ba99957
#
_entry.id   e2deab773077bc4a4c46f8116ba99957
#
_cell.length_a   1.000
_cell.length_b   1.000
_cell.length_c   1.000
_cell.angle_alpha   90.00
_cell.angle_beta   90.00
_cell.angle_gamma   90.00
#
_symmetry.space_group_name_H-M   'P 1'
#
loop_
_entity.id
_entity.type
_entity.pdbx_description
1 polymer ?
#
loop_
_entity_poly.entity_id
_entity_poly.type
_entity_poly.pdbx_seq_one_letter_code
_entity_poly.pdbx_strand_id
1 'polypeptide(L)'
;MKPSYFSTIDSASIKMMDCDSKVGVLATEDERGYPHLSFISSIQALNEQALTFGQFSAGLSKRLILDHPRVGFLVLSADKRYLSGNATYTHSANTGKEFDLYNNKPLFRYNSYMGFYRIFYLNLERISALKPLPMGAIIVGAILSRVKALFVKKSEKGALPFVGQSLFSQLDSLKFLCYYDASGEAVLLPVVQATSAGSDRIALSGIPFGRALKQIPDGAKVSILCLNLKMESVLVKGLYSDGVLEIERVYNSMPPKMEYVYPRSETISPVRDF
;
A
#
# COMPACT_ATOMS: atom_id res chain seq x y z
N MET A 1 -4.27 -3.52 -23.79
CA MET A 1 -3.87 -4.86 -23.37
C MET A 1 -4.22 -5.02 -21.90
N LYS A 2 -4.83 -6.15 -21.52
CA LYS A 2 -4.92 -6.53 -20.09
C LYS A 2 -3.49 -6.66 -19.56
N PRO A 3 -3.23 -6.32 -18.28
CA PRO A 3 -1.93 -6.59 -17.69
C PRO A 3 -1.63 -8.09 -17.80
N SER A 4 -0.46 -8.43 -18.36
CA SER A 4 -0.02 -9.82 -18.38
C SER A 4 0.44 -10.20 -16.99
N TYR A 5 -0.15 -11.23 -16.43
CA TYR A 5 0.26 -11.85 -15.17
C TYR A 5 0.92 -13.19 -15.45
N PHE A 6 1.89 -13.53 -14.61
CA PHE A 6 2.66 -14.76 -14.65
C PHE A 6 2.44 -15.53 -13.34
N SER A 7 2.57 -16.84 -13.39
CA SER A 7 2.49 -17.72 -12.21
C SER A 7 3.84 -17.93 -11.52
N THR A 8 4.92 -17.36 -12.07
CA THR A 8 6.28 -17.47 -11.53
C THR A 8 6.97 -16.12 -11.56
N ILE A 9 7.88 -15.91 -10.62
CA ILE A 9 8.73 -14.73 -10.50
C ILE A 9 9.98 -14.96 -11.34
N ASP A 10 10.24 -14.10 -12.31
CA ASP A 10 11.48 -14.16 -13.09
C ASP A 10 12.70 -13.69 -12.28
N SER A 11 13.90 -14.05 -12.73
CA SER A 11 15.15 -13.74 -12.04
C SER A 11 15.44 -12.24 -11.91
N ALA A 12 14.97 -11.40 -12.82
CA ALA A 12 15.11 -9.95 -12.72
C ALA A 12 14.21 -9.38 -11.61
N SER A 13 13.00 -9.91 -11.48
CA SER A 13 12.06 -9.56 -10.42
C SER A 13 12.55 -10.05 -9.04
N ILE A 14 13.11 -11.27 -8.94
CA ILE A 14 13.74 -11.79 -7.72
C ILE A 14 14.87 -10.85 -7.28
N LYS A 15 15.78 -10.50 -8.19
CA LYS A 15 16.89 -9.60 -7.89
C LYS A 15 16.41 -8.21 -7.45
N MET A 16 15.36 -7.67 -8.07
CA MET A 16 14.77 -6.40 -7.67
C MET A 16 14.13 -6.48 -6.27
N MET A 17 13.46 -7.58 -5.96
CA MET A 17 12.85 -7.81 -4.64
C MET A 17 13.88 -8.05 -3.53
N ASP A 18 15.10 -8.50 -3.86
CA ASP A 18 16.19 -8.67 -2.89
C ASP A 18 16.97 -7.38 -2.62
N CYS A 19 16.73 -6.32 -3.39
CA CYS A 19 17.42 -5.05 -3.23
C CYS A 19 17.05 -4.37 -1.89
N ASP A 20 18.03 -3.72 -1.27
CA ASP A 20 17.88 -3.10 0.05
C ASP A 20 16.98 -1.86 0.02
N SER A 21 17.06 -1.07 -1.04
CA SER A 21 16.29 0.18 -1.19
C SER A 21 15.01 -0.06 -2.00
N LYS A 22 13.95 -0.44 -1.31
CA LYS A 22 12.64 -0.66 -1.92
C LYS A 22 11.50 -0.28 -0.98
N VAL A 23 10.35 -0.03 -1.58
CA VAL A 23 9.08 0.13 -0.89
C VAL A 23 8.20 -1.08 -1.21
N GLY A 24 7.86 -1.86 -0.20
CA GLY A 24 6.88 -2.93 -0.32
C GLY A 24 5.55 -2.48 0.28
N VAL A 25 4.46 -2.81 -0.38
CA VAL A 25 3.09 -2.59 0.09
C VAL A 25 2.37 -3.91 0.07
N LEU A 26 1.76 -4.26 1.20
CA LEU A 26 0.87 -5.42 1.35
C LEU A 26 -0.56 -4.92 1.45
N ALA A 27 -1.47 -5.55 0.71
CA ALA A 27 -2.92 -5.31 0.78
C ALA A 27 -3.59 -6.54 1.38
N THR A 28 -4.33 -6.35 2.47
CA THR A 28 -5.20 -7.34 3.10
C THR A 28 -6.63 -6.81 3.10
N GLU A 29 -7.62 -7.66 3.25
CA GLU A 29 -9.03 -7.27 3.33
C GLU A 29 -9.43 -7.01 4.79
N ASP A 30 -10.13 -5.88 5.05
CA ASP A 30 -10.68 -5.63 6.38
C ASP A 30 -12.11 -6.18 6.52
N GLU A 31 -12.61 -6.21 7.75
CA GLU A 31 -13.94 -6.73 8.11
C GLU A 31 -15.11 -6.07 7.36
N ARG A 32 -14.88 -4.91 6.74
CA ARG A 32 -15.87 -4.19 5.93
C ARG A 32 -15.65 -4.35 4.43
N GLY A 33 -14.69 -5.19 4.02
CA GLY A 33 -14.33 -5.43 2.61
C GLY A 33 -13.54 -4.29 1.98
N TYR A 34 -12.88 -3.41 2.77
CA TYR A 34 -11.94 -2.43 2.25
C TYR A 34 -10.55 -3.04 2.16
N PRO A 35 -9.77 -2.72 1.12
CA PRO A 35 -8.35 -3.01 1.16
C PRO A 35 -7.69 -2.30 2.36
N HIS A 36 -6.85 -3.01 3.11
CA HIS A 36 -5.99 -2.43 4.13
C HIS A 36 -4.55 -2.51 3.69
N LEU A 37 -3.99 -1.35 3.34
CA LEU A 37 -2.62 -1.24 2.83
C LEU A 37 -1.65 -0.99 3.97
N SER A 38 -0.55 -1.74 3.97
CA SER A 38 0.55 -1.58 4.93
C SER A 38 1.88 -1.46 4.22
N PHE A 39 2.74 -0.57 4.69
CA PHE A 39 4.13 -0.49 4.27
C PHE A 39 4.91 -1.68 4.87
N ILE A 40 5.49 -2.51 4.03
CA ILE A 40 6.29 -3.68 4.41
C ILE A 40 7.56 -3.74 3.54
N SER A 41 8.61 -3.05 3.93
CA SER A 41 9.89 -3.01 3.19
C SER A 41 10.56 -4.38 3.07
N SER A 42 10.20 -5.31 3.93
CA SER A 42 10.80 -6.64 4.02
C SER A 42 10.22 -7.69 3.06
N ILE A 43 9.27 -7.34 2.16
CA ILE A 43 8.76 -8.30 1.17
C ILE A 43 9.90 -8.74 0.25
N GLN A 44 10.13 -10.07 0.18
CA GLN A 44 11.17 -10.70 -0.66
C GLN A 44 10.62 -11.94 -1.36
N ALA A 45 11.20 -12.27 -2.51
CA ALA A 45 11.00 -13.58 -3.12
C ALA A 45 11.80 -14.62 -2.33
N LEU A 46 11.14 -15.68 -1.91
CA LEU A 46 11.81 -16.88 -1.36
C LEU A 46 12.37 -17.76 -2.48
N ASN A 47 11.57 -17.90 -3.53
CA ASN A 47 11.89 -18.59 -4.78
C ASN A 47 10.95 -18.09 -5.89
N GLU A 48 10.87 -18.78 -7.02
CA GLU A 48 10.02 -18.43 -8.15
C GLU A 48 8.51 -18.48 -7.88
N GLN A 49 8.07 -19.16 -6.80
CA GLN A 49 6.65 -19.41 -6.49
C GLN A 49 6.24 -18.97 -5.08
N ALA A 50 7.16 -18.41 -4.30
CA ALA A 50 6.89 -18.06 -2.92
C ALA A 50 7.54 -16.74 -2.53
N LEU A 51 6.87 -16.03 -1.62
CA LEU A 51 7.31 -14.78 -1.03
C LEU A 51 7.38 -14.91 0.49
N THR A 52 8.20 -14.06 1.09
CA THR A 52 8.24 -13.90 2.54
C THR A 52 8.23 -12.42 2.92
N PHE A 53 7.78 -12.12 4.12
CA PHE A 53 8.00 -10.83 4.76
C PHE A 53 8.12 -10.97 6.27
N GLY A 54 8.88 -10.07 6.88
CA GLY A 54 9.10 -10.06 8.32
C GLY A 54 8.13 -9.14 9.07
N GLN A 55 7.78 -9.52 10.29
CA GLN A 55 7.02 -8.72 11.24
C GLN A 55 7.91 -8.21 12.36
N PHE A 56 7.99 -6.89 12.51
CA PHE A 56 8.62 -6.24 13.67
C PHE A 56 7.64 -5.37 14.48
N SER A 57 6.40 -5.19 14.00
CA SER A 57 5.34 -4.49 14.71
C SER A 57 3.99 -5.21 14.56
N ALA A 58 3.13 -5.09 15.56
CA ALA A 58 1.81 -5.72 15.61
C ALA A 58 0.75 -4.89 14.86
N GLY A 59 0.97 -4.59 13.57
CA GLY A 59 0.00 -3.87 12.75
C GLY A 59 -1.24 -4.69 12.39
N LEU A 60 -2.32 -4.00 12.02
CA LEU A 60 -3.63 -4.60 11.69
C LEU A 60 -3.56 -5.65 10.57
N SER A 61 -2.72 -5.43 9.55
CA SER A 61 -2.56 -6.36 8.42
C SER A 61 -2.18 -7.79 8.83
N LYS A 62 -1.39 -7.96 9.92
CA LYS A 62 -0.96 -9.27 10.41
C LYS A 62 -2.09 -10.06 11.09
N ARG A 63 -3.12 -9.36 11.57
CA ARG A 63 -4.35 -9.98 12.06
C ARG A 63 -5.26 -10.30 10.89
N LEU A 64 -5.48 -9.34 10.00
CA LEU A 64 -6.38 -9.50 8.84
C LEU A 64 -5.95 -10.64 7.91
N ILE A 65 -4.63 -10.89 7.75
CA ILE A 65 -4.13 -11.97 6.90
C ILE A 65 -4.49 -13.37 7.42
N LEU A 66 -4.79 -13.51 8.71
CA LEU A 66 -5.22 -14.78 9.30
C LEU A 66 -6.68 -15.06 8.97
N ASP A 67 -7.51 -14.02 8.89
CA ASP A 67 -8.94 -14.12 8.59
C ASP A 67 -9.16 -14.19 7.07
N HIS A 68 -8.38 -13.41 6.30
CA HIS A 68 -8.43 -13.32 4.84
C HIS A 68 -7.03 -13.60 4.27
N PRO A 69 -6.67 -14.88 3.98
CA PRO A 69 -5.30 -15.26 3.62
C PRO A 69 -4.86 -14.78 2.22
N ARG A 70 -5.79 -14.44 1.32
CA ARG A 70 -5.44 -13.85 0.02
C ARG A 70 -5.01 -12.40 0.18
N VAL A 71 -3.84 -12.07 -0.35
CA VAL A 71 -3.24 -10.75 -0.24
C VAL A 71 -2.80 -10.22 -1.60
N GLY A 72 -2.86 -8.91 -1.75
CA GLY A 72 -2.16 -8.23 -2.83
C GLY A 72 -0.81 -7.71 -2.36
N PHE A 73 0.12 -7.57 -3.27
CA PHE A 73 1.40 -6.92 -2.97
C PHE A 73 1.86 -6.04 -4.13
N LEU A 74 2.65 -5.03 -3.80
CA LEU A 74 3.37 -4.20 -4.75
C LEU A 74 4.76 -3.92 -4.21
N VAL A 75 5.77 -4.04 -5.05
CA VAL A 75 7.15 -3.67 -4.72
C VAL A 75 7.61 -2.61 -5.72
N LEU A 76 8.14 -1.51 -5.19
CA LEU A 76 8.72 -0.39 -5.94
C LEU A 76 10.17 -0.24 -5.51
N SER A 77 11.10 -0.35 -6.45
CA SER A 77 12.53 -0.17 -6.19
C SER A 77 12.99 1.29 -6.33
N ALA A 78 14.16 1.60 -5.78
CA ALA A 78 14.75 2.95 -5.84
C ALA A 78 15.04 3.41 -7.27
N ASP A 79 15.31 2.49 -8.20
CA ASP A 79 15.48 2.76 -9.63
C ASP A 79 14.16 2.98 -10.38
N LYS A 80 13.05 3.17 -9.64
CA LYS A 80 11.71 3.50 -10.16
C LYS A 80 11.11 2.41 -11.06
N ARG A 81 11.39 1.14 -10.77
CA ARG A 81 10.70 0.00 -11.34
C ARG A 81 9.76 -0.62 -10.31
N TYR A 82 8.63 -1.12 -10.75
CA TYR A 82 7.67 -1.75 -9.86
C TYR A 82 7.07 -3.01 -10.48
N LEU A 83 6.60 -3.87 -9.61
CA LEU A 83 5.75 -5.02 -9.92
C LEU A 83 4.64 -5.12 -8.88
N SER A 84 3.57 -5.80 -9.22
CA SER A 84 2.46 -6.09 -8.32
C SER A 84 1.92 -7.49 -8.56
N GLY A 85 1.28 -8.07 -7.58
CA GLY A 85 0.72 -9.42 -7.71
C GLY A 85 -0.20 -9.78 -6.57
N ASN A 86 -0.62 -11.03 -6.58
CA ASN A 86 -1.45 -11.64 -5.54
C ASN A 86 -0.77 -12.91 -5.04
N ALA A 87 -0.96 -13.18 -3.77
CA ALA A 87 -0.40 -14.35 -3.10
C ALA A 87 -1.34 -14.80 -1.97
N THR A 88 -1.21 -16.05 -1.55
CA THR A 88 -1.97 -16.60 -0.43
C THR A 88 -1.04 -16.90 0.74
N TYR A 89 -1.39 -16.38 1.91
CA TYR A 89 -0.72 -16.71 3.16
C TYR A 89 -0.84 -18.20 3.48
N THR A 90 0.27 -18.82 3.87
CA THR A 90 0.32 -20.24 4.21
C THR A 90 0.57 -20.47 5.70
N HIS A 91 1.64 -19.91 6.22
CA HIS A 91 2.04 -20.06 7.62
C HIS A 91 3.00 -18.94 8.05
N SER A 92 3.35 -18.94 9.31
CA SER A 92 4.40 -18.07 9.84
C SER A 92 5.32 -18.83 10.76
N ALA A 93 6.59 -18.42 10.85
CA ALA A 93 7.59 -19.01 11.71
C ALA A 93 8.38 -17.94 12.47
N ASN A 94 8.86 -18.28 13.65
CA ASN A 94 9.74 -17.45 14.48
C ASN A 94 11.10 -18.12 14.72
N THR A 95 11.40 -19.15 13.96
CA THR A 95 12.68 -19.87 13.92
C THR A 95 12.95 -20.34 12.49
N GLY A 96 14.17 -20.75 12.21
CA GLY A 96 14.58 -21.33 10.93
C GLY A 96 15.38 -20.37 10.04
N LYS A 97 15.80 -20.89 8.88
CA LYS A 97 16.77 -20.23 7.99
C LYS A 97 16.34 -18.81 7.57
N GLU A 98 15.09 -18.64 7.20
CA GLU A 98 14.57 -17.33 6.76
C GLU A 98 14.49 -16.36 7.95
N PHE A 99 14.08 -16.83 9.12
CA PHE A 99 14.07 -16.02 10.33
C PHE A 99 15.48 -15.52 10.69
N ASP A 100 16.46 -16.40 10.63
CA ASP A 100 17.87 -16.06 10.88
C ASP A 100 18.40 -15.08 9.80
N LEU A 101 18.05 -15.32 8.52
CA LEU A 101 18.43 -14.45 7.41
C LEU A 101 17.92 -13.01 7.63
N TYR A 102 16.64 -12.86 7.96
CA TYR A 102 16.03 -11.54 8.19
C TYR A 102 16.66 -10.82 9.38
N ASN A 103 16.93 -11.52 10.47
CA ASN A 103 17.52 -10.94 11.67
C ASN A 103 19.04 -10.66 11.54
N ASN A 104 19.71 -11.31 10.59
CA ASN A 104 21.12 -11.07 10.31
C ASN A 104 21.39 -10.14 9.13
N LYS A 105 20.38 -9.84 8.29
CA LYS A 105 20.54 -8.90 7.16
C LYS A 105 20.79 -7.49 7.70
N PRO A 106 21.93 -6.83 7.37
CA PRO A 106 22.32 -5.55 8.00
C PRO A 106 21.24 -4.48 7.88
N LEU A 107 20.59 -4.38 6.73
CA LEU A 107 19.54 -3.40 6.47
C LEU A 107 18.34 -3.56 7.42
N PHE A 108 17.86 -4.78 7.57
CA PHE A 108 16.69 -5.03 8.42
C PHE A 108 17.01 -4.81 9.90
N ARG A 109 18.21 -5.21 10.32
CA ARG A 109 18.69 -4.99 11.68
C ARG A 109 18.94 -3.51 11.98
N TYR A 110 19.35 -2.71 11.00
CA TYR A 110 19.59 -1.27 11.15
C TYR A 110 18.29 -0.47 11.25
N ASN A 111 17.25 -0.88 10.51
CA ASN A 111 15.93 -0.24 10.52
C ASN A 111 15.05 -0.67 11.71
N SER A 112 15.46 -1.69 12.45
CA SER A 112 14.68 -2.22 13.56
C SER A 112 15.62 -2.59 14.71
N TYR A 113 15.72 -1.71 15.68
CA TYR A 113 16.42 -2.00 16.94
C TYR A 113 15.84 -3.23 17.68
N MET A 114 14.69 -3.73 17.25
CA MET A 114 13.94 -4.79 17.91
C MET A 114 13.97 -6.13 17.17
N GLY A 115 14.58 -6.21 15.97
CA GLY A 115 14.58 -7.42 15.16
C GLY A 115 13.20 -7.83 14.63
N PHE A 116 13.18 -8.84 13.77
CA PHE A 116 11.93 -9.45 13.32
C PHE A 116 11.46 -10.47 14.36
N TYR A 117 10.18 -10.35 14.69
CA TYR A 117 9.52 -11.23 15.63
C TYR A 117 9.04 -12.54 14.97
N ARG A 118 8.66 -12.45 13.67
CA ARG A 118 8.06 -13.55 12.92
C ARG A 118 8.20 -13.30 11.42
N ILE A 119 8.35 -14.39 10.66
CA ILE A 119 8.34 -14.38 9.20
C ILE A 119 7.03 -14.99 8.70
N PHE A 120 6.39 -14.33 7.76
CA PHE A 120 5.19 -14.78 7.07
C PHE A 120 5.55 -15.34 5.71
N TYR A 121 4.95 -16.47 5.34
CA TYR A 121 5.17 -17.16 4.07
C TYR A 121 3.92 -17.08 3.22
N LEU A 122 4.12 -16.76 1.94
CA LEU A 122 3.06 -16.58 0.96
C LEU A 122 3.36 -17.42 -0.28
N ASN A 123 2.36 -18.17 -0.75
CA ASN A 123 2.41 -18.79 -2.08
C ASN A 123 1.97 -17.77 -3.13
N LEU A 124 2.78 -17.60 -4.19
CA LEU A 124 2.46 -16.74 -5.31
C LEU A 124 1.27 -17.30 -6.09
N GLU A 125 0.29 -16.46 -6.38
CA GLU A 125 -0.82 -16.77 -7.31
C GLU A 125 -0.55 -16.17 -8.68
N ARG A 126 -0.21 -14.88 -8.71
CA ARG A 126 0.12 -14.17 -9.93
C ARG A 126 1.01 -12.95 -9.68
N ILE A 127 1.83 -12.60 -10.65
CA ILE A 127 2.71 -11.44 -10.60
C ILE A 127 2.74 -10.74 -11.97
N SER A 128 2.78 -9.41 -11.96
CA SER A 128 2.96 -8.63 -13.18
C SER A 128 4.42 -8.66 -13.64
N ALA A 129 4.66 -8.38 -14.91
CA ALA A 129 6.01 -8.05 -15.35
C ALA A 129 6.57 -6.85 -14.58
N LEU A 130 7.90 -6.81 -14.43
CA LEU A 130 8.61 -5.65 -13.89
C LEU A 130 8.48 -4.47 -14.88
N LYS A 131 8.00 -3.32 -14.41
CA LYS A 131 7.69 -2.14 -15.23
C LYS A 131 8.39 -0.90 -14.70
N PRO A 132 8.85 -0.01 -15.59
CA PRO A 132 9.30 1.31 -15.16
C PRO A 132 8.11 2.16 -14.72
N LEU A 133 8.33 3.00 -13.72
CA LEU A 133 7.37 4.01 -13.31
C LEU A 133 7.40 5.16 -14.34
N PRO A 134 6.29 5.51 -14.99
CA PRO A 134 6.27 6.50 -16.08
C PRO A 134 6.36 7.94 -15.53
N MET A 135 7.53 8.35 -15.06
CA MET A 135 7.75 9.60 -14.32
C MET A 135 7.25 10.85 -15.03
N GLY A 136 7.51 10.99 -16.35
CA GLY A 136 7.00 12.15 -17.12
C GLY A 136 5.48 12.23 -17.13
N ALA A 137 4.80 11.10 -17.34
CA ALA A 137 3.34 11.05 -17.31
C ALA A 137 2.78 11.27 -15.88
N ILE A 138 3.50 10.84 -14.84
CA ILE A 138 3.12 11.10 -13.44
C ILE A 138 3.16 12.59 -13.14
N ILE A 139 4.16 13.34 -13.62
CA ILE A 139 4.25 14.79 -13.43
C ILE A 139 3.04 15.48 -14.08
N VAL A 140 2.74 15.15 -15.33
CA VAL A 140 1.55 15.68 -16.02
C VAL A 140 0.27 15.30 -15.26
N GLY A 141 0.17 14.05 -14.85
CA GLY A 141 -0.94 13.55 -14.06
C GLY A 141 -1.12 14.28 -12.74
N ALA A 142 -0.03 14.63 -12.04
CA ALA A 142 -0.08 15.38 -10.79
C ALA A 142 -0.63 16.80 -10.97
N ILE A 143 -0.26 17.47 -12.07
CA ILE A 143 -0.82 18.78 -12.41
C ILE A 143 -2.33 18.66 -12.67
N LEU A 144 -2.73 17.68 -13.48
CA LEU A 144 -4.15 17.45 -13.79
C LEU A 144 -4.97 17.06 -12.55
N SER A 145 -4.40 16.29 -11.64
CA SER A 145 -5.06 15.95 -10.37
C SER A 145 -5.28 17.18 -9.49
N ARG A 146 -4.32 18.11 -9.45
CA ARG A 146 -4.45 19.38 -8.73
C ARG A 146 -5.51 20.27 -9.34
N VAL A 147 -5.54 20.39 -10.68
CA VAL A 147 -6.61 21.12 -11.38
C VAL A 147 -7.96 20.48 -11.07
N LYS A 148 -8.09 19.17 -11.18
CA LYS A 148 -9.31 18.45 -10.83
C LYS A 148 -9.75 18.71 -9.38
N ALA A 149 -8.82 18.73 -8.44
CA ALA A 149 -9.08 18.98 -7.03
C ALA A 149 -9.74 20.34 -6.76
N LEU A 150 -9.51 21.36 -7.61
CA LEU A 150 -10.15 22.67 -7.50
C LEU A 150 -11.66 22.62 -7.81
N PHE A 151 -12.08 21.69 -8.67
CA PHE A 151 -13.48 21.55 -9.10
C PHE A 151 -14.24 20.48 -8.31
N VAL A 152 -13.57 19.71 -7.46
CA VAL A 152 -14.23 18.71 -6.60
C VAL A 152 -15.04 19.45 -5.54
N LYS A 153 -16.34 19.12 -5.44
CA LYS A 153 -17.21 19.69 -4.40
C LYS A 153 -16.67 19.28 -3.02
N LYS A 154 -16.31 20.26 -2.23
CA LYS A 154 -15.84 20.05 -0.86
C LYS A 154 -17.01 19.72 0.06
N SER A 155 -16.76 18.91 1.08
CA SER A 155 -17.67 18.64 2.17
C SER A 155 -17.01 19.05 3.49
N GLU A 156 -17.78 19.24 4.53
CA GLU A 156 -17.28 19.70 5.84
C GLU A 156 -17.01 18.53 6.81
N LYS A 157 -16.94 17.29 6.31
CA LYS A 157 -16.78 16.10 7.15
C LYS A 157 -15.49 16.09 8.00
N GLY A 158 -14.45 16.82 7.57
CA GLY A 158 -13.19 16.93 8.33
C GLY A 158 -12.45 15.60 8.54
N ALA A 159 -12.62 14.64 7.62
CA ALA A 159 -12.13 13.26 7.78
C ALA A 159 -10.60 13.19 7.85
N LEU A 160 -9.92 13.87 6.91
CA LEU A 160 -8.47 13.84 6.80
C LEU A 160 -7.83 15.01 7.55
N PRO A 161 -7.03 14.78 8.60
CA PRO A 161 -6.30 15.82 9.32
C PRO A 161 -5.39 16.63 8.39
N PHE A 162 -5.06 17.86 8.78
CA PHE A 162 -4.21 18.78 8.00
C PHE A 162 -2.87 18.14 7.59
N VAL A 163 -2.23 17.40 8.49
CA VAL A 163 -0.98 16.66 8.18
C VAL A 163 -1.19 15.67 7.06
N GLY A 164 -2.29 14.92 7.08
CA GLY A 164 -2.64 13.98 6.01
C GLY A 164 -2.93 14.68 4.67
N GLN A 165 -3.65 15.83 4.70
CA GLN A 165 -3.88 16.64 3.50
C GLN A 165 -2.57 17.16 2.92
N SER A 166 -1.67 17.67 3.77
CA SER A 166 -0.32 18.11 3.39
C SER A 166 0.47 16.97 2.74
N LEU A 167 0.47 15.78 3.37
CA LEU A 167 1.18 14.60 2.87
C LEU A 167 0.68 14.18 1.48
N PHE A 168 -0.65 14.13 1.26
CA PHE A 168 -1.23 13.84 -0.05
C PHE A 168 -0.94 14.92 -1.11
N SER A 169 -0.71 16.15 -0.71
CA SER A 169 -0.41 17.28 -1.61
C SER A 169 1.06 17.38 -2.00
N GLN A 170 1.97 16.67 -1.31
CA GLN A 170 3.39 16.61 -1.65
C GLN A 170 3.61 15.82 -2.94
N LEU A 171 4.49 16.32 -3.82
CA LEU A 171 4.81 15.67 -5.10
C LEU A 171 5.76 14.48 -4.95
N ASP A 172 6.56 14.49 -3.91
CA ASP A 172 7.55 13.47 -3.58
C ASP A 172 7.01 12.36 -2.69
N SER A 173 5.77 12.48 -2.20
CA SER A 173 5.09 11.40 -1.49
C SER A 173 4.67 10.29 -2.43
N LEU A 174 4.93 9.06 -2.03
CA LEU A 174 4.46 7.87 -2.71
C LEU A 174 3.00 7.59 -2.33
N LYS A 175 2.18 7.26 -3.33
CA LYS A 175 0.77 6.93 -3.12
C LYS A 175 0.43 5.65 -3.84
N PHE A 176 -0.17 4.72 -3.11
CA PHE A 176 -0.53 3.39 -3.60
C PHE A 176 -2.03 3.18 -3.43
N LEU A 177 -2.72 2.94 -4.52
CA LEU A 177 -4.15 2.66 -4.55
C LEU A 177 -4.36 1.15 -4.62
N CYS A 178 -5.36 0.65 -3.89
CA CYS A 178 -5.84 -0.72 -4.02
C CYS A 178 -7.36 -0.78 -4.07
N TYR A 179 -7.86 -1.69 -4.89
CA TYR A 179 -9.25 -2.11 -4.95
C TYR A 179 -9.32 -3.61 -5.26
N TYR A 180 -10.48 -4.24 -5.07
CA TYR A 180 -10.73 -5.62 -5.49
C TYR A 180 -11.46 -5.62 -6.83
N ASP A 181 -10.95 -6.40 -7.78
CA ASP A 181 -11.58 -6.58 -9.09
C ASP A 181 -12.80 -7.53 -9.00
N ALA A 182 -13.49 -7.76 -10.12
CA ALA A 182 -14.67 -8.62 -10.17
C ALA A 182 -14.40 -10.09 -9.79
N SER A 183 -13.14 -10.53 -9.78
CA SER A 183 -12.72 -11.86 -9.33
C SER A 183 -12.34 -11.88 -7.85
N GLY A 184 -12.43 -10.74 -7.15
CA GLY A 184 -12.02 -10.60 -5.76
C GLY A 184 -10.52 -10.46 -5.56
N GLU A 185 -9.77 -10.23 -6.63
CA GLU A 185 -8.33 -10.10 -6.57
C GLU A 185 -7.90 -8.65 -6.30
N ALA A 186 -6.94 -8.47 -5.42
CA ALA A 186 -6.40 -7.15 -5.12
C ALA A 186 -5.61 -6.59 -6.31
N VAL A 187 -5.98 -5.40 -6.77
CA VAL A 187 -5.28 -4.65 -7.81
C VAL A 187 -4.60 -3.44 -7.18
N LEU A 188 -3.26 -3.42 -7.21
CA LEU A 188 -2.46 -2.33 -6.66
C LEU A 188 -1.85 -1.48 -7.77
N LEU A 189 -1.94 -0.15 -7.61
CA LEU A 189 -1.42 0.84 -8.55
C LEU A 189 -0.61 1.91 -7.82
N PRO A 190 0.59 2.29 -8.33
CA PRO A 190 1.39 3.39 -7.76
C PRO A 190 0.87 4.75 -8.25
N VAL A 191 -0.21 5.25 -7.66
CA VAL A 191 -0.91 6.49 -8.07
C VAL A 191 -0.25 7.76 -7.50
N VAL A 192 1.03 7.95 -7.76
CA VAL A 192 1.82 9.08 -7.22
C VAL A 192 1.21 10.44 -7.57
N GLN A 193 0.45 10.52 -8.67
CA GLN A 193 -0.26 11.73 -9.11
C GLN A 193 -1.47 12.13 -8.26
N ALA A 194 -1.94 11.27 -7.35
CA ALA A 194 -3.07 11.59 -6.47
C ALA A 194 -2.78 12.79 -5.57
N THR A 195 -3.79 13.60 -5.27
CA THR A 195 -3.66 14.77 -4.40
C THR A 195 -4.90 14.97 -3.52
N SER A 196 -4.75 15.62 -2.38
CA SER A 196 -5.88 16.00 -1.54
C SER A 196 -6.78 17.03 -2.26
N ALA A 197 -8.08 16.85 -2.14
CA ALA A 197 -9.10 17.79 -2.58
C ALA A 197 -9.95 18.27 -1.37
N GLY A 198 -9.26 18.81 -0.37
CA GLY A 198 -9.84 19.18 0.92
C GLY A 198 -9.69 18.05 1.94
N SER A 199 -10.51 18.09 2.99
CA SER A 199 -10.40 17.19 4.14
C SER A 199 -11.09 15.84 3.97
N ASP A 200 -11.85 15.64 2.92
CA ASP A 200 -12.72 14.47 2.76
C ASP A 200 -12.63 13.80 1.39
N ARG A 201 -11.77 14.30 0.49
CA ARG A 201 -11.62 13.76 -0.86
C ARG A 201 -10.19 13.73 -1.34
N ILE A 202 -9.88 12.70 -2.15
CA ILE A 202 -8.62 12.57 -2.90
C ILE A 202 -8.96 12.58 -4.38
N ALA A 203 -8.34 13.49 -5.14
CA ALA A 203 -8.49 13.59 -6.59
C ALA A 203 -7.37 12.84 -7.30
N LEU A 204 -7.73 12.11 -8.35
CA LEU A 204 -6.83 11.37 -9.23
C LEU A 204 -7.11 11.75 -10.69
N SER A 205 -6.07 12.07 -11.44
CA SER A 205 -6.16 12.14 -12.90
C SER A 205 -6.05 10.75 -13.51
N GLY A 206 -6.58 10.59 -14.73
CA GLY A 206 -6.43 9.36 -15.49
C GLY A 206 -5.01 9.10 -16.00
N ILE A 207 -4.07 10.03 -15.89
CA ILE A 207 -2.70 9.88 -16.37
C ILE A 207 -1.77 9.59 -15.17
N PRO A 208 -0.93 8.54 -15.29
CA PRO A 208 -0.72 7.60 -16.41
C PRO A 208 -1.61 6.35 -16.37
N PHE A 209 -2.35 6.10 -15.31
CA PHE A 209 -3.02 4.83 -15.03
C PHE A 209 -4.49 4.78 -15.48
N GLY A 210 -4.92 5.64 -16.40
CA GLY A 210 -6.33 5.83 -16.75
C GLY A 210 -7.07 4.58 -17.21
N ARG A 211 -6.38 3.65 -17.90
CA ARG A 211 -7.00 2.39 -18.28
C ARG A 211 -7.33 1.52 -17.06
N ALA A 212 -6.44 1.45 -16.09
CA ALA A 212 -6.66 0.68 -14.86
C ALA A 212 -7.68 1.38 -13.94
N LEU A 213 -7.61 2.70 -13.82
CA LEU A 213 -8.55 3.49 -13.02
C LEU A 213 -9.99 3.42 -13.57
N LYS A 214 -10.17 3.33 -14.90
CA LYS A 214 -11.48 3.13 -15.53
C LYS A 214 -12.08 1.74 -15.30
N GLN A 215 -11.29 0.77 -14.85
CA GLN A 215 -11.79 -0.56 -14.49
C GLN A 215 -12.35 -0.62 -13.07
N ILE A 216 -12.11 0.40 -12.26
CA ILE A 216 -12.68 0.50 -10.91
C ILE A 216 -14.18 0.80 -11.07
N PRO A 217 -15.08 -0.06 -10.57
CA PRO A 217 -16.51 0.20 -10.62
C PRO A 217 -16.86 1.49 -9.86
N ASP A 218 -17.88 2.18 -10.32
CA ASP A 218 -18.41 3.33 -9.59
C ASP A 218 -18.94 2.92 -8.22
N GLY A 219 -18.61 3.67 -7.18
CA GLY A 219 -18.93 3.32 -5.79
C GLY A 219 -18.08 2.17 -5.21
N ALA A 220 -17.05 1.71 -5.90
CA ALA A 220 -16.19 0.65 -5.38
C ALA A 220 -15.42 1.11 -4.13
N LYS A 221 -15.23 0.18 -3.21
CA LYS A 221 -14.37 0.35 -2.02
C LYS A 221 -12.91 0.39 -2.41
N VAL A 222 -12.28 1.53 -2.20
CA VAL A 222 -10.89 1.79 -2.56
C VAL A 222 -10.12 2.32 -1.36
N SER A 223 -8.85 1.98 -1.29
CA SER A 223 -7.94 2.52 -0.28
C SER A 223 -6.70 3.10 -0.94
N ILE A 224 -6.17 4.18 -0.37
CA ILE A 224 -4.91 4.80 -0.81
C ILE A 224 -4.00 4.98 0.39
N LEU A 225 -2.85 4.33 0.35
CA LEU A 225 -1.74 4.56 1.29
C LEU A 225 -0.86 5.66 0.73
N CYS A 226 -0.65 6.71 1.51
CA CYS A 226 0.30 7.77 1.22
C CYS A 226 1.46 7.71 2.22
N LEU A 227 2.69 7.79 1.74
CA LEU A 227 3.89 7.81 2.58
C LEU A 227 5.00 8.65 1.94
N ASN A 228 5.89 9.20 2.76
CA ASN A 228 7.06 9.94 2.32
C ASN A 228 8.37 9.35 2.89
N LEU A 229 9.50 9.90 2.46
CA LEU A 229 10.82 9.48 2.93
C LEU A 229 11.11 9.84 4.40
N LYS A 230 10.29 10.69 5.03
CA LYS A 230 10.35 10.98 6.46
C LYS A 230 9.61 9.96 7.32
N MET A 231 9.16 8.87 6.71
CA MET A 231 8.38 7.81 7.34
C MET A 231 6.98 8.24 7.82
N GLU A 232 6.51 9.42 7.39
CA GLU A 232 5.11 9.81 7.62
C GLU A 232 4.22 9.01 6.68
N SER A 233 3.16 8.44 7.21
CA SER A 233 2.20 7.68 6.41
C SER A 233 0.78 7.80 6.92
N VAL A 234 -0.17 7.72 5.98
CA VAL A 234 -1.60 7.71 6.26
C VAL A 234 -2.31 6.84 5.24
N LEU A 235 -3.26 6.04 5.70
CA LEU A 235 -4.14 5.22 4.86
C LEU A 235 -5.54 5.82 4.87
N VAL A 236 -6.06 6.18 3.71
CA VAL A 236 -7.45 6.59 3.52
C VAL A 236 -8.23 5.47 2.84
N LYS A 237 -9.48 5.27 3.26
CA LYS A 237 -10.42 4.31 2.69
C LYS A 237 -11.72 5.02 2.36
N GLY A 238 -12.35 4.67 1.26
CA GLY A 238 -13.58 5.33 0.86
C GLY A 238 -14.16 4.75 -0.43
N LEU A 239 -15.15 5.44 -0.96
CA LEU A 239 -15.83 5.07 -2.20
C LEU A 239 -15.24 5.87 -3.37
N TYR A 240 -14.96 5.15 -4.45
CA TYR A 240 -14.35 5.72 -5.64
C TYR A 240 -15.41 5.99 -6.71
N SER A 241 -15.40 7.19 -7.25
CA SER A 241 -16.24 7.58 -8.37
C SER A 241 -15.50 8.59 -9.26
N ASP A 242 -15.46 8.33 -10.55
CA ASP A 242 -14.89 9.22 -11.58
C ASP A 242 -13.56 9.90 -11.19
N GLY A 243 -12.61 9.11 -10.69
CA GLY A 243 -11.28 9.62 -10.31
C GLY A 243 -11.27 10.49 -9.05
N VAL A 244 -12.26 10.34 -8.20
CA VAL A 244 -12.34 10.93 -6.86
C VAL A 244 -12.59 9.83 -5.85
N LEU A 245 -11.82 9.80 -4.79
CA LEU A 245 -12.10 8.97 -3.63
C LEU A 245 -12.79 9.84 -2.57
N GLU A 246 -14.02 9.52 -2.20
CA GLU A 246 -14.69 10.11 -1.04
C GLU A 246 -14.27 9.36 0.21
N ILE A 247 -13.63 10.05 1.16
CA ILE A 247 -13.04 9.42 2.34
C ILE A 247 -14.13 9.09 3.35
N GLU A 248 -14.18 7.82 3.76
CA GLU A 248 -15.04 7.33 4.82
C GLU A 248 -14.28 6.98 6.09
N ARG A 249 -13.00 6.59 5.94
CA ARG A 249 -12.16 6.17 7.06
C ARG A 249 -10.72 6.61 6.84
N VAL A 250 -10.07 7.01 7.90
CA VAL A 250 -8.64 7.34 7.93
C VAL A 250 -7.96 6.50 9.00
N TYR A 251 -6.88 5.82 8.64
CA TYR A 251 -6.07 5.00 9.51
C TYR A 251 -4.67 5.60 9.64
N ASN A 252 -4.22 5.83 10.86
CA ASN A 252 -2.84 6.15 11.14
C ASN A 252 -2.01 4.87 11.07
N SER A 253 -1.14 4.76 10.08
CA SER A 253 -0.28 3.59 9.88
C SER A 253 1.09 3.71 10.55
N MET A 254 1.32 4.78 11.31
CA MET A 254 2.60 5.04 11.98
C MET A 254 2.62 4.55 13.44
N PRO A 255 3.72 3.91 13.85
CA PRO A 255 3.98 3.68 15.28
C PRO A 255 4.06 5.03 16.05
N PRO A 256 3.84 5.04 17.35
CA PRO A 256 3.53 3.90 18.21
C PRO A 256 2.06 3.47 18.19
N LYS A 257 1.14 4.29 17.68
CA LYS A 257 -0.29 4.05 17.76
C LYS A 257 -0.92 3.90 16.37
N MET A 258 -0.96 2.68 15.89
CA MET A 258 -1.58 2.33 14.60
C MET A 258 -3.08 2.06 14.78
N GLU A 259 -3.91 3.05 14.47
CA GLU A 259 -5.37 2.98 14.70
C GLU A 259 -6.17 3.83 13.71
N TYR A 260 -7.49 3.65 13.69
CA TYR A 260 -8.39 4.54 12.97
C TYR A 260 -8.50 5.90 13.68
N VAL A 261 -8.23 6.97 12.94
CA VAL A 261 -8.36 8.36 13.41
C VAL A 261 -9.63 9.02 12.91
N TYR A 262 -10.32 8.39 11.95
CA TYR A 262 -11.64 8.79 11.46
C TYR A 262 -12.44 7.55 10.99
N PRO A 263 -13.75 7.42 11.29
CA PRO A 263 -14.45 8.26 12.28
C PRO A 263 -13.77 8.17 13.64
N ARG A 264 -13.78 9.25 14.39
CA ARG A 264 -13.17 9.26 15.72
C ARG A 264 -13.86 8.25 16.63
N SER A 265 -13.10 7.40 17.29
CA SER A 265 -13.60 6.71 18.50
C SER A 265 -13.76 7.76 19.61
N GLU A 266 -14.81 7.65 20.41
CA GLU A 266 -15.15 8.63 21.46
C GLU A 266 -14.07 8.80 22.54
N THR A 267 -13.07 7.93 22.59
CA THR A 267 -11.97 7.97 23.56
C THR A 267 -10.61 8.08 22.88
N ILE A 268 -10.04 9.29 22.88
CA ILE A 268 -8.60 9.46 22.66
C ILE A 268 -7.91 9.07 23.96
N SER A 269 -7.41 7.84 24.07
CA SER A 269 -6.54 7.48 25.19
C SER A 269 -5.09 7.82 24.83
N PRO A 270 -4.36 8.52 25.74
CA PRO A 270 -2.94 8.74 25.53
C PRO A 270 -2.20 7.40 25.52
N VAL A 271 -1.09 7.34 24.77
CA VAL A 271 -0.16 6.21 24.86
C VAL A 271 0.47 6.25 26.24
N ARG A 272 0.24 5.21 27.05
CA ARG A 272 0.74 5.13 28.43
C ARG A 272 1.93 4.19 28.57
N ASP A 273 2.07 3.26 27.61
CA ASP A 273 3.12 2.24 27.61
C ASP A 273 3.88 2.31 26.27
N PHE A 274 5.19 2.43 26.37
CA PHE A 274 6.13 2.43 25.26
C PHE A 274 6.87 1.09 25.22
#